data_788ff1ef1113e6e10075715c0195f08d
#
_entry.id   788ff1ef1113e6e10075715c0195f08d
#
_cell.length_a   1.000
_cell.length_b   1.000
_cell.length_c   1.000
_cell.angle_alpha   90.00
_cell.angle_beta   90.00
_cell.angle_gamma   90.00
#
_symmetry.space_group_name_H-M   'P 1'
#
loop_
_entity.id
_entity.type
_entity.pdbx_description
1 polymer ?
#
loop_
_entity_poly.entity_id
_entity_poly.type
_entity_poly.pdbx_seq_one_letter_code
_entity_poly.pdbx_strand_id
1 'polypeptide(L)'
;MPEKVVPGPVSDDRSIREAVCIHTKKIFDSCRDKDCVEDLRVYPTRCSQEVIDRAQSIKAGNAELLYAYIDVEPVTFNRGFYTVDVRYFYRITADAFVGTARPVQVCGLAVFSKRAVLFGSESGSKSFTSEGNENQVQCVPQSNLPTAVVEAVDPLILSLKAFLFPII
;
A
#
# COMPACT_ATOMS: atom_id res chain seq x y z
N MET A 1 14.63 -1.30 27.37
CA MET A 1 13.57 -0.30 27.12
C MET A 1 14.20 0.75 26.21
N PRO A 2 13.60 1.10 25.08
CA PRO A 2 14.14 2.20 24.28
C PRO A 2 13.98 3.51 25.06
N GLU A 3 15.05 4.24 25.17
CA GLU A 3 15.12 5.53 25.84
C GLU A 3 14.28 6.53 25.06
N LYS A 4 13.28 7.12 25.73
CA LYS A 4 12.40 8.10 25.12
C LYS A 4 13.15 9.43 25.04
N VAL A 5 13.60 9.79 23.85
CA VAL A 5 14.20 11.12 23.63
C VAL A 5 13.11 12.17 23.80
N VAL A 6 13.19 12.98 24.84
CA VAL A 6 12.30 14.12 25.07
C VAL A 6 13.00 15.36 24.50
N PRO A 7 12.41 16.05 23.53
CA PRO A 7 12.97 17.32 23.05
C PRO A 7 12.88 18.35 24.17
N GLY A 8 14.02 18.89 24.54
CA GLY A 8 14.13 19.98 25.54
C GLY A 8 14.72 21.22 24.90
N PRO A 9 14.52 22.40 25.48
CA PRO A 9 15.21 23.60 25.03
C PRO A 9 16.71 23.44 25.21
N VAL A 10 17.48 23.78 24.18
CA VAL A 10 18.93 23.87 24.25
C VAL A 10 19.26 25.10 25.12
N SER A 11 19.62 24.87 26.38
CA SER A 11 19.82 25.93 27.37
C SER A 11 21.21 26.57 27.38
N ASP A 12 22.13 26.06 26.55
CA ASP A 12 23.50 26.58 26.51
C ASP A 12 23.93 26.97 25.09
N ASP A 13 23.76 28.25 24.79
CA ASP A 13 24.13 28.88 23.50
C ASP A 13 25.65 28.83 23.21
N ARG A 14 26.47 28.51 24.21
CA ARG A 14 27.95 28.55 24.09
C ARG A 14 28.53 27.29 23.44
N SER A 15 27.77 26.21 23.42
CA SER A 15 28.22 24.96 22.84
C SER A 15 27.88 24.83 21.34
N ILE A 16 26.95 25.64 20.80
CA ILE A 16 26.55 25.61 19.41
C ILE A 16 27.45 26.56 18.62
N ARG A 17 28.38 26.00 17.84
CA ARG A 17 29.29 26.77 16.98
C ARG A 17 28.71 27.02 15.58
N GLU A 18 27.83 26.14 15.13
CA GLU A 18 27.24 26.18 13.81
C GLU A 18 25.82 25.63 13.87
N ALA A 19 24.90 26.27 13.18
CA ALA A 19 23.53 25.82 13.03
C ALA A 19 23.24 25.57 11.54
N VAL A 20 22.71 24.40 11.22
CA VAL A 20 22.28 24.04 9.86
C VAL A 20 20.77 24.11 9.80
N CYS A 21 20.25 24.77 8.76
CA CYS A 21 18.82 24.79 8.49
C CYS A 21 18.40 23.46 7.85
N ILE A 22 17.43 22.78 8.44
CA ILE A 22 16.85 21.57 7.89
C ILE A 22 15.39 21.80 7.54
N HIS A 23 14.97 21.27 6.39
CA HIS A 23 13.57 21.22 5.97
C HIS A 23 13.11 19.78 5.99
N THR A 24 12.07 19.46 6.78
CA THR A 24 11.58 18.10 6.96
C THR A 24 10.05 18.06 7.02
N LYS A 25 9.47 16.91 6.67
CA LYS A 25 8.03 16.66 6.78
C LYS A 25 7.72 16.12 8.17
N LYS A 26 6.65 16.61 8.79
CA LYS A 26 6.15 16.09 10.06
C LYS A 26 5.21 14.91 9.81
N ILE A 27 5.44 13.81 10.52
CA ILE A 27 4.48 12.70 10.61
C ILE A 27 3.48 13.06 11.71
N PHE A 28 2.20 13.13 11.35
CA PHE A 28 1.11 13.46 12.30
C PHE A 28 0.61 12.22 13.02
N ASP A 29 0.45 11.13 12.28
CA ASP A 29 -0.06 9.87 12.80
C ASP A 29 0.47 8.69 11.99
N SER A 30 0.44 7.49 12.56
CA SER A 30 0.82 6.27 11.88
C SER A 30 0.09 5.07 12.48
N CYS A 31 -0.27 4.10 11.66
CA CYS A 31 -0.77 2.82 12.12
C CYS A 31 0.10 1.69 11.57
N ARG A 32 0.15 0.61 12.32
CA ARG A 32 0.79 -0.64 11.91
C ARG A 32 -0.22 -1.76 12.02
N ASP A 33 -0.35 -2.53 10.97
CA ASP A 33 -1.31 -3.61 10.94
C ASP A 33 -0.73 -4.87 10.31
N LYS A 34 -1.35 -6.01 10.62
CA LYS A 34 -0.99 -7.33 10.11
C LYS A 34 -2.29 -8.12 9.91
N ASP A 35 -2.60 -8.38 8.66
CA ASP A 35 -3.83 -9.07 8.28
C ASP A 35 -3.57 -10.53 7.89
N CYS A 36 -4.55 -11.36 8.19
CA CYS A 36 -4.71 -12.68 7.60
C CYS A 36 -6.00 -12.63 6.77
N VAL A 37 -5.87 -12.70 5.45
CA VAL A 37 -7.01 -12.57 4.53
C VAL A 37 -7.39 -13.96 4.06
N GLU A 38 -8.64 -14.33 4.32
CA GLU A 38 -9.23 -15.59 3.86
C GLU A 38 -10.02 -15.36 2.56
N ASP A 39 -10.07 -16.37 1.71
CA ASP A 39 -10.86 -16.43 0.47
C ASP A 39 -10.61 -15.27 -0.51
N LEU A 40 -9.39 -14.73 -0.52
CA LEU A 40 -9.01 -13.70 -1.48
C LEU A 40 -9.03 -14.27 -2.91
N ARG A 41 -9.90 -13.70 -3.76
CA ARG A 41 -10.04 -14.14 -5.14
C ARG A 41 -8.82 -13.76 -5.98
N VAL A 42 -8.29 -14.75 -6.68
CA VAL A 42 -7.23 -14.57 -7.68
C VAL A 42 -7.85 -14.64 -9.08
N TYR A 43 -7.56 -13.64 -9.90
CA TYR A 43 -7.99 -13.56 -11.30
C TYR A 43 -6.82 -13.97 -12.20
N PRO A 44 -6.83 -15.19 -12.76
CA PRO A 44 -5.75 -15.65 -13.62
C PRO A 44 -5.69 -14.87 -14.94
N THR A 45 -4.52 -14.84 -15.54
CA THR A 45 -4.40 -14.37 -16.92
C THR A 45 -5.10 -15.36 -17.86
N ARG A 46 -5.47 -14.91 -19.07
CA ARG A 46 -6.15 -15.78 -20.05
C ARG A 46 -5.38 -17.07 -20.32
N CYS A 47 -4.08 -16.98 -20.55
CA CYS A 47 -3.24 -18.17 -20.79
C CYS A 47 -3.17 -19.08 -19.54
N SER A 48 -3.12 -18.49 -18.34
CA SER A 48 -3.12 -19.25 -17.08
C SER A 48 -4.46 -19.94 -16.84
N GLN A 49 -5.59 -19.32 -17.19
CA GLN A 49 -6.91 -19.91 -17.06
C GLN A 49 -7.03 -21.19 -17.89
N GLU A 50 -6.58 -21.19 -19.14
CA GLU A 50 -6.60 -22.35 -20.01
C GLU A 50 -5.80 -23.55 -19.47
N VAL A 51 -4.74 -23.26 -18.71
CA VAL A 51 -3.94 -24.30 -18.03
C VAL A 51 -4.64 -24.78 -16.78
N ILE A 52 -5.21 -23.86 -15.98
CA ILE A 52 -5.93 -24.17 -14.74
C ILE A 52 -7.14 -25.05 -15.01
N ASP A 53 -7.88 -24.79 -16.06
CA ASP A 53 -9.08 -25.56 -16.45
C ASP A 53 -8.77 -27.04 -16.75
N ARG A 54 -7.51 -27.35 -17.10
CA ARG A 54 -7.04 -28.72 -17.38
C ARG A 54 -6.20 -29.30 -16.25
N ALA A 55 -5.90 -28.51 -15.21
CA ALA A 55 -5.06 -28.92 -14.13
C ALA A 55 -5.79 -29.87 -13.17
N GLN A 56 -5.12 -30.93 -12.73
CA GLN A 56 -5.62 -31.85 -11.70
C GLN A 56 -5.36 -31.31 -10.30
N SER A 57 -4.30 -30.54 -10.14
CA SER A 57 -3.95 -29.91 -8.88
C SER A 57 -3.14 -28.63 -9.11
N ILE A 58 -3.18 -27.73 -8.11
CA ILE A 58 -2.44 -26.48 -8.13
C ILE A 58 -1.69 -26.36 -6.81
N LYS A 59 -0.39 -26.06 -6.90
CA LYS A 59 0.46 -25.78 -5.74
C LYS A 59 0.74 -24.29 -5.69
N ALA A 60 0.55 -23.69 -4.51
CA ALA A 60 0.89 -22.29 -4.28
C ALA A 60 2.40 -22.04 -4.51
N GLY A 61 2.70 -21.00 -5.24
CA GLY A 61 4.05 -20.49 -5.47
C GLY A 61 4.32 -19.28 -4.60
N ASN A 62 4.42 -18.11 -5.22
CA ASN A 62 4.77 -16.85 -4.57
C ASN A 62 3.69 -15.78 -4.76
N ALA A 63 3.61 -14.87 -3.80
CA ALA A 63 2.84 -13.64 -3.90
C ALA A 63 3.78 -12.44 -3.83
N GLU A 64 3.59 -11.49 -4.72
CA GLU A 64 4.40 -10.28 -4.85
C GLU A 64 3.49 -9.07 -4.89
N LEU A 65 3.78 -8.06 -4.09
CA LEU A 65 3.10 -6.78 -4.13
C LEU A 65 3.57 -5.98 -5.35
N LEU A 66 2.70 -5.80 -6.33
CA LEU A 66 3.03 -5.03 -7.54
C LEU A 66 2.85 -3.54 -7.35
N TYR A 67 1.78 -3.16 -6.66
CA TYR A 67 1.38 -1.77 -6.55
C TYR A 67 0.42 -1.57 -5.38
N ALA A 68 0.45 -0.38 -4.77
CA ALA A 68 -0.55 0.08 -3.81
C ALA A 68 -1.13 1.42 -4.29
N TYR A 69 -2.44 1.47 -4.47
CA TYR A 69 -3.17 2.71 -4.71
C TYR A 69 -3.64 3.27 -3.38
N ILE A 70 -3.39 4.55 -3.14
CA ILE A 70 -3.72 5.23 -1.89
C ILE A 70 -4.65 6.39 -2.21
N ASP A 71 -5.77 6.44 -1.52
CA ASP A 71 -6.72 7.54 -1.56
C ASP A 71 -6.90 8.12 -0.18
N VAL A 72 -7.02 9.46 -0.09
CA VAL A 72 -7.13 10.18 1.18
C VAL A 72 -8.33 11.11 1.12
N GLU A 73 -9.29 10.88 2.02
CA GLU A 73 -10.50 11.68 2.13
C GLU A 73 -10.69 12.24 3.54
N PRO A 74 -11.16 13.49 3.69
CA PRO A 74 -11.46 14.03 5.00
C PRO A 74 -12.67 13.32 5.62
N VAL A 75 -12.58 13.03 6.91
CA VAL A 75 -13.72 12.47 7.66
C VAL A 75 -14.72 13.58 7.94
N THR A 76 -15.96 13.41 7.46
CA THR A 76 -17.06 14.33 7.71
C THR A 76 -17.32 14.43 9.22
N PHE A 77 -17.49 15.65 9.74
CA PHE A 77 -17.74 15.96 11.16
C PHE A 77 -16.59 15.70 12.13
N ASN A 78 -15.43 15.19 11.69
CA ASN A 78 -14.28 14.99 12.55
C ASN A 78 -13.04 15.69 11.96
N ARG A 79 -12.89 16.97 12.31
CA ARG A 79 -11.81 17.80 11.76
C ARG A 79 -10.43 17.26 12.11
N GLY A 80 -9.54 17.27 11.14
CA GLY A 80 -8.17 16.80 11.30
C GLY A 80 -8.00 15.28 11.13
N PHE A 81 -9.10 14.52 11.00
CA PHE A 81 -9.05 13.11 10.69
C PHE A 81 -9.34 12.85 9.22
N TYR A 82 -8.64 11.87 8.68
CA TYR A 82 -8.73 11.49 7.29
C TYR A 82 -8.86 9.98 7.17
N THR A 83 -9.71 9.56 6.26
CA THR A 83 -9.78 8.17 5.82
C THR A 83 -8.68 7.95 4.79
N VAL A 84 -7.87 6.93 5.01
CA VAL A 84 -6.84 6.47 4.08
C VAL A 84 -7.29 5.13 3.54
N ASP A 85 -7.72 5.10 2.29
CA ASP A 85 -8.10 3.89 1.58
C ASP A 85 -6.92 3.38 0.77
N VAL A 86 -6.48 2.18 1.07
CA VAL A 86 -5.35 1.55 0.37
C VAL A 86 -5.85 0.32 -0.36
N ARG A 87 -5.55 0.25 -1.66
CA ARG A 87 -5.82 -0.91 -2.49
C ARG A 87 -4.52 -1.52 -2.97
N TYR A 88 -4.28 -2.75 -2.54
CA TYR A 88 -3.09 -3.52 -2.86
C TYR A 88 -3.35 -4.45 -4.04
N PHE A 89 -2.40 -4.51 -4.95
CA PHE A 89 -2.43 -5.36 -6.14
C PHE A 89 -1.29 -6.37 -6.05
N TYR A 90 -1.64 -7.65 -5.98
CA TYR A 90 -0.68 -8.73 -5.82
C TYR A 90 -0.62 -9.59 -7.06
N ARG A 91 0.59 -9.91 -7.50
CA ARG A 91 0.83 -10.99 -8.45
C ARG A 91 0.95 -12.30 -7.71
N ILE A 92 0.07 -13.24 -8.02
CA ILE A 92 0.08 -14.58 -7.44
C ILE A 92 0.62 -15.52 -8.51
N THR A 93 1.63 -16.31 -8.17
CA THR A 93 2.14 -17.39 -9.01
C THR A 93 1.86 -18.73 -8.38
N ALA A 94 1.62 -19.74 -9.20
CA ALA A 94 1.36 -21.10 -8.76
C ALA A 94 1.83 -22.10 -9.81
N ASP A 95 2.06 -23.34 -9.40
CA ASP A 95 2.41 -24.44 -10.27
C ASP A 95 1.18 -25.33 -10.51
N ALA A 96 0.73 -25.39 -11.75
CA ALA A 96 -0.39 -26.23 -12.19
C ALA A 96 0.11 -27.57 -12.72
N PHE A 97 -0.46 -28.68 -12.23
CA PHE A 97 -0.12 -30.02 -12.63
C PHE A 97 -1.18 -30.56 -13.59
N VAL A 98 -0.77 -30.78 -14.83
CA VAL A 98 -1.63 -31.34 -15.90
C VAL A 98 -1.11 -32.73 -16.26
N GLY A 99 -1.81 -33.78 -15.82
CA GLY A 99 -1.37 -35.17 -16.03
C GLY A 99 -0.03 -35.48 -15.37
N THR A 100 0.83 -36.23 -16.08
CA THR A 100 2.16 -36.65 -15.62
C THR A 100 3.28 -35.71 -16.11
N ALA A 101 2.95 -34.63 -16.79
CA ALA A 101 3.89 -33.66 -17.31
C ALA A 101 4.53 -32.80 -16.20
N ARG A 102 5.59 -32.08 -16.56
CA ARG A 102 6.17 -31.07 -15.66
C ARG A 102 5.12 -30.01 -15.31
N PRO A 103 5.11 -29.49 -14.08
CA PRO A 103 4.18 -28.43 -13.70
C PRO A 103 4.38 -27.20 -14.59
N VAL A 104 3.28 -26.56 -14.92
CA VAL A 104 3.25 -25.31 -15.69
C VAL A 104 3.00 -24.17 -14.72
N GLN A 105 3.88 -23.17 -14.74
CA GLN A 105 3.68 -21.99 -13.94
C GLN A 105 2.52 -21.16 -14.47
N VAL A 106 1.61 -20.81 -13.59
CA VAL A 106 0.44 -19.95 -13.85
C VAL A 106 0.51 -18.71 -13.00
N CYS A 107 -0.08 -17.63 -13.47
CA CYS A 107 -0.11 -16.37 -12.74
C CYS A 107 -1.49 -15.72 -12.80
N GLY A 108 -1.77 -14.91 -11.78
CA GLY A 108 -3.00 -14.15 -11.67
C GLY A 108 -2.82 -12.92 -10.80
N LEU A 109 -3.83 -12.07 -10.80
CA LEU A 109 -3.94 -10.86 -10.01
C LEU A 109 -4.89 -11.08 -8.85
N ALA A 110 -4.47 -10.68 -7.64
CA ALA A 110 -5.35 -10.55 -6.49
C ALA A 110 -5.38 -9.11 -6.01
N VAL A 111 -6.54 -8.66 -5.53
CA VAL A 111 -6.74 -7.29 -5.06
C VAL A 111 -7.30 -7.33 -3.65
N PHE A 112 -6.67 -6.61 -2.74
CA PHE A 112 -7.11 -6.44 -1.37
C PHE A 112 -7.22 -4.95 -1.05
N SER A 113 -8.29 -4.55 -0.37
CA SER A 113 -8.50 -3.15 0.03
C SER A 113 -8.59 -3.06 1.54
N LYS A 114 -8.00 -2.01 2.08
CA LYS A 114 -7.99 -1.71 3.50
C LYS A 114 -8.21 -0.24 3.74
N ARG A 115 -8.92 0.07 4.82
CA ARG A 115 -9.21 1.42 5.27
C ARG A 115 -8.64 1.68 6.65
N ALA A 116 -7.99 2.82 6.82
CA ALA A 116 -7.56 3.34 8.11
C ALA A 116 -8.08 4.76 8.30
N VAL A 117 -8.30 5.18 9.55
CA VAL A 117 -8.62 6.56 9.89
C VAL A 117 -7.48 7.10 10.72
N LEU A 118 -6.81 8.13 10.23
CA LEU A 118 -5.62 8.71 10.83
C LEU A 118 -5.77 10.22 11.01
N PHE A 119 -5.05 10.78 11.98
CA PHE A 119 -4.99 12.22 12.19
C PHE A 119 -3.97 12.86 11.25
N GLY A 120 -4.40 13.83 10.46
CA GLY A 120 -3.55 14.49 9.46
C GLY A 120 -3.37 16.00 9.65
N SER A 121 -3.77 16.56 10.79
CA SER A 121 -3.79 18.00 11.10
C SER A 121 -5.06 18.73 10.70
N GLU A 122 -5.51 19.62 11.56
CA GLU A 122 -6.69 20.48 11.32
C GLU A 122 -6.37 21.72 10.45
N SER A 123 -5.11 21.99 10.17
CA SER A 123 -4.71 23.23 9.52
C SER A 123 -5.02 23.24 8.03
N GLY A 124 -5.75 24.24 7.60
CA GLY A 124 -6.01 24.53 6.17
C GLY A 124 -4.84 25.22 5.47
N SER A 125 -3.58 24.89 5.81
CA SER A 125 -2.43 25.51 5.16
C SER A 125 -2.33 25.09 3.71
N LYS A 126 -2.07 26.05 2.82
CA LYS A 126 -1.82 25.82 1.40
C LYS A 126 -0.33 25.94 1.16
N SER A 127 0.25 24.97 0.48
CA SER A 127 1.65 24.96 0.10
C SER A 127 1.78 25.34 -1.38
N PHE A 128 2.58 26.34 -1.68
CA PHE A 128 2.91 26.73 -3.04
C PHE A 128 4.41 26.56 -3.22
N THR A 129 4.83 25.94 -4.31
CA THR A 129 6.25 25.75 -4.65
C THR A 129 6.54 26.42 -5.98
N SER A 130 7.73 26.98 -6.12
CA SER A 130 8.22 27.51 -7.40
C SER A 130 8.72 26.41 -8.35
N GLU A 131 8.90 25.20 -7.84
CA GLU A 131 9.28 24.01 -8.62
C GLU A 131 8.05 23.40 -9.27
N GLY A 132 7.61 23.98 -10.38
CA GLY A 132 6.57 23.39 -11.25
C GLY A 132 7.21 22.82 -12.50
N ASN A 133 6.82 21.62 -12.90
CA ASN A 133 7.12 21.11 -14.24
C ASN A 133 6.56 22.11 -15.26
N GLU A 134 7.38 22.53 -16.21
CA GLU A 134 7.07 23.56 -17.24
C GLU A 134 5.80 23.28 -18.08
N ASN A 135 5.16 22.11 -17.90
CA ASN A 135 3.97 21.70 -18.64
C ASN A 135 2.67 21.62 -17.79
N GLN A 136 2.70 21.99 -16.51
CA GLN A 136 1.47 22.09 -15.73
C GLN A 136 1.05 23.55 -15.58
N VAL A 137 0.01 23.91 -16.33
CA VAL A 137 -0.73 25.14 -16.11
C VAL A 137 -1.12 25.20 -14.63
N GLN A 138 -0.77 26.29 -13.94
CA GLN A 138 -0.94 26.53 -12.50
C GLN A 138 -2.42 26.51 -12.00
N CYS A 139 -3.31 25.86 -12.71
CA CYS A 139 -4.75 25.83 -12.43
C CYS A 139 -5.25 24.58 -11.74
N VAL A 140 -4.37 23.63 -11.36
CA VAL A 140 -4.80 22.49 -10.55
C VAL A 140 -4.75 22.91 -9.09
N PRO A 141 -5.89 23.03 -8.39
CA PRO A 141 -5.88 23.28 -6.96
C PRO A 141 -5.11 22.15 -6.29
N GLN A 142 -3.94 22.47 -5.73
CA GLN A 142 -3.22 21.50 -4.94
C GLN A 142 -4.13 21.09 -3.79
N SER A 143 -4.42 19.81 -3.71
CA SER A 143 -5.21 19.25 -2.64
C SER A 143 -4.55 19.59 -1.30
N ASN A 144 -5.29 20.23 -0.40
CA ASN A 144 -4.84 20.54 0.97
C ASN A 144 -4.83 19.28 1.86
N LEU A 145 -5.03 18.11 1.27
CA LEU A 145 -5.05 16.85 1.99
C LEU A 145 -3.64 16.47 2.44
N PRO A 146 -3.51 15.84 3.61
CA PRO A 146 -2.23 15.30 4.03
C PRO A 146 -1.76 14.20 3.08
N THR A 147 -0.44 14.07 2.94
CA THR A 147 0.15 12.98 2.16
C THR A 147 0.18 11.72 3.00
N ALA A 148 -0.42 10.64 2.50
CA ALA A 148 -0.28 9.32 3.10
C ALA A 148 0.82 8.52 2.40
N VAL A 149 1.60 7.78 3.20
CA VAL A 149 2.65 6.88 2.73
C VAL A 149 2.36 5.49 3.29
N VAL A 150 2.45 4.48 2.45
CA VAL A 150 2.27 3.07 2.82
C VAL A 150 3.56 2.32 2.58
N GLU A 151 4.04 1.65 3.61
CA GLU A 151 5.14 0.70 3.55
C GLU A 151 4.56 -0.70 3.78
N ALA A 152 4.77 -1.60 2.85
CA ALA A 152 4.24 -2.95 2.91
C ALA A 152 5.29 -3.96 2.46
N VAL A 153 5.16 -5.18 2.95
CA VAL A 153 5.98 -6.33 2.57
C VAL A 153 5.18 -7.29 1.70
N ASP A 154 5.86 -8.12 0.95
CA ASP A 154 5.23 -9.17 0.18
C ASP A 154 4.47 -10.15 1.10
N PRO A 155 3.25 -10.56 0.72
CA PRO A 155 2.46 -11.46 1.52
C PRO A 155 2.93 -12.91 1.38
N LEU A 156 2.59 -13.74 2.37
CA LEU A 156 2.79 -15.18 2.33
C LEU A 156 1.48 -15.87 1.94
N ILE A 157 1.54 -16.77 0.96
CA ILE A 157 0.40 -17.63 0.62
C ILE A 157 0.36 -18.81 1.59
N LEU A 158 -0.69 -18.89 2.40
CA LEU A 158 -0.89 -20.00 3.32
C LEU A 158 -1.55 -21.20 2.64
N SER A 159 -2.51 -20.94 1.75
CA SER A 159 -3.17 -21.96 0.94
C SER A 159 -3.69 -21.40 -0.36
N LEU A 160 -3.81 -22.23 -1.38
CA LEU A 160 -4.43 -21.87 -2.66
C LEU A 160 -5.37 -23.03 -3.07
N LYS A 161 -6.61 -22.67 -3.43
CA LYS A 161 -7.61 -23.64 -3.92
C LYS A 161 -8.11 -23.17 -5.28
N ALA A 162 -8.20 -24.09 -6.22
CA ALA A 162 -8.90 -23.86 -7.47
C ALA A 162 -10.34 -24.34 -7.34
N PHE A 163 -11.29 -23.48 -7.65
CA PHE A 163 -12.70 -23.84 -7.79
C PHE A 163 -13.03 -23.88 -9.27
N LEU A 164 -13.39 -25.05 -9.75
CA LEU A 164 -14.00 -25.19 -11.07
C LEU A 164 -15.44 -24.72 -10.94
N PHE A 165 -15.75 -23.54 -11.40
CA PHE A 165 -17.13 -23.12 -11.58
C PHE A 165 -17.64 -23.80 -12.84
N PRO A 166 -18.73 -24.58 -12.78
CA PRO A 166 -19.38 -25.03 -13.99
C PRO A 166 -19.81 -23.76 -14.76
N ILE A 167 -19.36 -23.63 -15.99
CA ILE A 167 -19.84 -22.61 -16.91
C ILE A 167 -21.31 -22.97 -17.17
N ILE A 168 -22.23 -22.17 -16.65
CA ILE A 168 -23.67 -22.27 -16.95
C ILE A 168 -23.93 -21.59 -18.29
#